data_b15c427bc93fc8e51352a44f7706251e
#
_entry.id   b15c427bc93fc8e51352a44f7706251e
#
_cell.length_a   1.000
_cell.length_b   1.000
_cell.length_c   1.000
_cell.angle_alpha   90.00
_cell.angle_beta   90.00
_cell.angle_gamma   90.00
#
_symmetry.space_group_name_H-M   'P 1'
#
loop_
_entity.id
_entity.type
_entity.pdbx_description
1 polymer ?
#
loop_
_entity_poly.entity_id
_entity_poly.type
_entity_poly.pdbx_seq_one_letter_code
_entity_poly.pdbx_strand_id
1 'polypeptide(L)'
;MKSLSDLMRNCMQLGYVTEDIDAAATFLETKLGTVECRKSYRSSLGRTLDPGAHGGPSDTDPDTLEGSFVVVDGVIAEEWVIDVALVNAGATNIEIIRPVGGSVDLYRGRLRKDTPATFHHAGFRVDDFDEASAMVARSGRAWAQYGVSGGIRFGYLDLTAELGHFIEVMELDEASANMFAKLEIASNSVS
;
A
#
# COMPACT_ATOMS: atom_id res chain seq x y z
N MET A 1 4.29 -21.38 18.60
CA MET A 1 4.75 -21.12 17.22
C MET A 1 3.82 -20.05 16.67
N LYS A 2 4.34 -18.93 16.15
CA LYS A 2 3.51 -17.87 15.55
C LYS A 2 2.79 -18.40 14.31
N SER A 3 1.57 -17.91 14.07
CA SER A 3 0.66 -18.35 13.00
C SER A 3 0.23 -17.14 12.16
N LEU A 4 -0.48 -17.36 11.05
CA LEU A 4 -1.03 -16.26 10.22
C LEU A 4 -1.90 -15.28 11.02
N SER A 5 -2.61 -15.75 12.06
CA SER A 5 -3.40 -14.86 12.91
C SER A 5 -2.56 -13.86 13.69
N ASP A 6 -1.27 -14.15 13.90
CA ASP A 6 -0.36 -13.22 14.57
C ASP A 6 0.02 -12.04 13.65
N LEU A 7 -0.02 -12.21 12.31
CA LEU A 7 0.22 -11.15 11.34
C LEU A 7 -0.91 -10.11 11.33
N MET A 8 -2.14 -10.52 11.67
CA MET A 8 -3.34 -9.67 11.58
C MET A 8 -3.68 -8.94 12.89
N ARG A 9 -2.71 -8.72 13.79
CA ARG A 9 -2.96 -8.05 15.07
C ARG A 9 -2.94 -6.53 15.00
N ASN A 10 -2.12 -5.97 14.10
CA ASN A 10 -1.87 -4.54 14.01
C ASN A 10 -2.41 -4.00 12.68
N CYS A 11 -3.74 -4.02 12.53
CA CYS A 11 -4.38 -3.39 11.38
C CYS A 11 -4.18 -1.88 11.45
N MET A 12 -3.52 -1.31 10.46
CA MET A 12 -3.22 0.12 10.43
C MET A 12 -3.78 0.82 9.19
N GLN A 13 -4.14 0.05 8.15
CA GLN A 13 -4.48 0.62 6.86
C GLN A 13 -5.65 -0.11 6.20
N LEU A 14 -6.48 0.65 5.49
CA LEU A 14 -7.50 0.16 4.57
C LEU A 14 -7.18 0.66 3.17
N GLY A 15 -6.92 -0.25 2.24
CA GLY A 15 -6.58 0.07 0.86
C GLY A 15 -7.77 0.03 -0.07
N TYR A 16 -7.89 1.05 -0.91
CA TYR A 16 -8.90 1.16 -1.95
C TYR A 16 -8.25 1.37 -3.31
N VAL A 17 -8.85 0.82 -4.35
CA VAL A 17 -8.43 1.05 -5.74
C VAL A 17 -9.44 1.93 -6.46
N THR A 18 -8.93 2.78 -7.37
CA THR A 18 -9.72 3.76 -8.13
C THR A 18 -9.14 4.01 -9.52
N GLU A 19 -9.95 4.52 -10.43
CA GLU A 19 -9.50 5.15 -11.68
C GLU A 19 -9.21 6.66 -11.50
N ASP A 20 -9.76 7.29 -10.43
CA ASP A 20 -9.64 8.73 -10.15
C ASP A 20 -9.45 8.96 -8.65
N ILE A 21 -8.23 9.34 -8.26
CA ILE A 21 -7.86 9.59 -6.85
C ILE A 21 -8.68 10.71 -6.24
N ASP A 22 -8.94 11.80 -6.97
CA ASP A 22 -9.63 12.96 -6.43
C ASP A 22 -11.12 12.64 -6.21
N ALA A 23 -11.75 11.94 -7.14
CA ALA A 23 -13.12 11.47 -6.97
C ALA A 23 -13.24 10.47 -5.80
N ALA A 24 -12.29 9.55 -5.65
CA ALA A 24 -12.26 8.59 -4.55
C ALA A 24 -12.04 9.28 -3.20
N ALA A 25 -11.11 10.22 -3.10
CA ALA A 25 -10.85 10.98 -1.88
C ALA A 25 -12.10 11.76 -1.45
N THR A 26 -12.72 12.51 -2.36
CA THR A 26 -13.97 13.25 -2.09
C THR A 26 -15.10 12.33 -1.64
N PHE A 27 -15.22 11.15 -2.26
CA PHE A 27 -16.20 10.15 -1.86
C PHE A 27 -15.98 9.66 -0.42
N LEU A 28 -14.73 9.31 -0.07
CA LEU A 28 -14.37 8.84 1.26
C LEU A 28 -14.53 9.93 2.33
N GLU A 29 -14.15 11.17 2.03
CA GLU A 29 -14.40 12.34 2.88
C GLU A 29 -15.89 12.49 3.19
N THR A 30 -16.74 12.43 2.17
CA THR A 30 -18.18 12.58 2.31
C THR A 30 -18.84 11.43 3.07
N LYS A 31 -18.34 10.20 2.89
CA LYS A 31 -18.98 8.99 3.44
C LYS A 31 -18.40 8.52 4.76
N LEU A 32 -17.10 8.74 4.97
CA LEU A 32 -16.40 8.26 6.16
C LEU A 32 -15.91 9.39 7.07
N GLY A 33 -16.07 10.66 6.64
CA GLY A 33 -15.59 11.81 7.41
C GLY A 33 -14.05 11.82 7.51
N THR A 34 -13.34 11.34 6.46
CA THR A 34 -11.89 11.41 6.44
C THR A 34 -11.43 12.86 6.41
N VAL A 35 -10.33 13.15 7.07
CA VAL A 35 -9.79 14.51 7.13
C VAL A 35 -8.96 14.79 5.87
N GLU A 36 -8.98 16.04 5.41
CA GLU A 36 -8.28 16.53 4.20
C GLU A 36 -6.73 16.45 4.28
N CYS A 37 -6.17 15.65 5.18
CA CYS A 37 -4.72 15.49 5.31
C CYS A 37 -4.20 14.47 4.30
N ARG A 38 -4.13 14.87 3.04
CA ARG A 38 -3.79 14.01 1.91
C ARG A 38 -2.34 14.18 1.50
N LYS A 39 -1.58 13.07 1.51
CA LYS A 39 -0.29 12.97 0.84
C LYS A 39 -0.49 12.15 -0.43
N SER A 40 -0.24 12.75 -1.60
CA SER A 40 -0.27 12.06 -2.89
C SER A 40 1.14 11.93 -3.45
N TYR A 41 1.47 10.77 -4.01
CA TYR A 41 2.76 10.50 -4.66
C TYR A 41 2.62 9.40 -5.71
N ARG A 42 3.60 9.34 -6.62
CA ARG A 42 3.75 8.22 -7.55
C ARG A 42 4.80 7.27 -7.01
N SER A 43 4.46 5.99 -6.93
CA SER A 43 5.39 4.91 -6.64
C SER A 43 5.68 4.15 -7.93
N SER A 44 6.95 3.98 -8.27
CA SER A 44 7.38 3.27 -9.46
C SER A 44 8.69 2.55 -9.22
N LEU A 45 8.92 1.45 -9.94
CA LEU A 45 10.22 0.84 -10.08
C LEU A 45 11.03 1.61 -11.11
N GLY A 46 12.25 2.02 -10.76
CA GLY A 46 13.09 2.83 -11.61
C GLY A 46 12.72 4.32 -11.56
N ARG A 47 13.35 5.12 -12.40
CA ARG A 47 13.34 6.58 -12.40
C ARG A 47 11.97 7.18 -12.13
N THR A 48 11.89 8.06 -11.15
CA THR A 48 10.80 9.03 -11.00
C THR A 48 10.69 9.85 -12.29
N LEU A 49 9.63 9.63 -13.05
CA LEU A 49 9.39 10.36 -14.31
C LEU A 49 8.84 11.79 -14.08
N ASP A 50 8.62 12.17 -12.82
CA ASP A 50 8.06 13.49 -12.48
C ASP A 50 8.86 14.13 -11.34
N PRO A 51 9.71 15.15 -11.64
CA PRO A 51 10.44 15.91 -10.63
C PRO A 51 9.53 16.76 -9.73
N GLY A 52 8.23 16.83 -10.00
CA GLY A 52 7.23 17.51 -9.18
C GLY A 52 6.41 16.61 -8.27
N ALA A 53 6.54 15.29 -8.34
CA ALA A 53 5.87 14.36 -7.43
C ALA A 53 6.56 14.41 -6.05
N HIS A 54 6.00 15.20 -5.15
CA HIS A 54 6.51 15.34 -3.80
C HIS A 54 6.41 14.01 -3.05
N GLY A 55 7.56 13.39 -2.75
CA GLY A 55 7.70 12.34 -1.76
C GLY A 55 8.10 10.94 -2.23
N GLY A 56 8.46 10.75 -3.50
CA GLY A 56 9.26 9.60 -3.92
C GLY A 56 10.71 9.76 -3.42
N PRO A 57 11.52 8.68 -3.32
CA PRO A 57 12.93 8.84 -3.09
C PRO A 57 13.47 9.82 -4.15
N SER A 58 14.06 10.92 -3.69
CA SER A 58 14.73 11.90 -4.54
C SER A 58 15.71 11.18 -5.44
N ASP A 59 15.93 11.72 -6.66
CA ASP A 59 16.97 11.35 -7.62
C ASP A 59 18.21 10.71 -7.00
N THR A 60 18.08 9.49 -6.58
CA THR A 60 19.17 8.66 -6.14
C THR A 60 19.56 7.79 -7.32
N ASP A 61 20.85 7.81 -7.61
CA ASP A 61 21.55 6.96 -8.55
C ASP A 61 20.90 5.56 -8.62
N PRO A 62 20.68 4.97 -9.82
CA PRO A 62 20.18 3.60 -9.97
C PRO A 62 20.87 2.57 -9.08
N ASP A 63 22.13 2.78 -8.73
CA ASP A 63 22.91 1.95 -7.80
C ASP A 63 22.50 2.16 -6.32
N THR A 64 21.76 3.23 -5.98
CA THR A 64 21.23 3.49 -4.64
C THR A 64 19.77 3.08 -4.48
N LEU A 65 19.12 2.60 -5.54
CA LEU A 65 17.88 1.81 -5.47
C LEU A 65 18.17 0.36 -5.00
N GLU A 66 19.27 0.13 -4.31
CA GLU A 66 19.44 -1.08 -3.53
C GLU A 66 18.19 -1.27 -2.68
N GLY A 67 17.27 -2.06 -3.21
CA GLY A 67 16.13 -2.48 -2.49
C GLY A 67 14.75 -2.17 -3.05
N SER A 68 14.53 -1.30 -4.03
CA SER A 68 13.20 -1.15 -4.62
C SER A 68 12.96 -2.19 -5.72
N PHE A 69 12.09 -3.14 -5.45
CA PHE A 69 11.66 -4.15 -6.42
C PHE A 69 10.23 -4.60 -6.11
N VAL A 70 9.54 -5.12 -7.11
CA VAL A 70 8.24 -5.78 -6.94
C VAL A 70 8.28 -7.12 -7.66
N VAL A 71 7.79 -8.15 -7.00
CA VAL A 71 7.59 -9.50 -7.55
C VAL A 71 6.10 -9.76 -7.62
N VAL A 72 5.61 -10.17 -8.76
CA VAL A 72 4.21 -10.53 -9.01
C VAL A 72 4.18 -11.97 -9.52
N ASP A 73 3.42 -12.83 -8.85
CA ASP A 73 3.33 -14.26 -9.18
C ASP A 73 4.70 -14.93 -9.33
N GLY A 74 5.67 -14.55 -8.49
CA GLY A 74 7.02 -15.09 -8.48
C GLY A 74 7.97 -14.53 -9.55
N VAL A 75 7.53 -13.55 -10.33
CA VAL A 75 8.34 -12.91 -11.38
C VAL A 75 8.65 -11.46 -10.99
N ILE A 76 9.93 -11.07 -11.10
CA ILE A 76 10.32 -9.67 -10.87
C ILE A 76 9.70 -8.79 -11.95
N ALA A 77 8.96 -7.78 -11.55
CA ALA A 77 8.34 -6.83 -12.47
C ALA A 77 9.41 -5.95 -13.13
N GLU A 78 9.35 -5.83 -14.45
CA GLU A 78 10.20 -4.88 -15.21
C GLU A 78 9.68 -3.45 -15.06
N GLU A 79 8.37 -3.30 -14.95
CA GLU A 79 7.68 -2.04 -14.71
C GLU A 79 6.55 -2.25 -13.70
N TRP A 80 6.42 -1.32 -12.77
CA TRP A 80 5.31 -1.27 -11.83
C TRP A 80 5.11 0.19 -11.41
N VAL A 81 3.97 0.77 -11.74
CA VAL A 81 3.67 2.18 -11.49
C VAL A 81 2.28 2.32 -10.93
N ILE A 82 2.18 2.91 -9.76
CA ILE A 82 0.91 3.28 -9.11
C ILE A 82 0.96 4.74 -8.64
N ASP A 83 -0.15 5.43 -8.70
CA ASP A 83 -0.34 6.65 -7.94
C ASP A 83 -1.05 6.33 -6.63
N VAL A 84 -0.60 6.94 -5.54
CA VAL A 84 -1.09 6.68 -4.19
C VAL A 84 -1.50 8.00 -3.54
N ALA A 85 -2.63 8.00 -2.86
CA ALA A 85 -2.96 9.04 -1.90
C ALA A 85 -3.22 8.42 -0.53
N LEU A 86 -2.71 9.06 0.52
CA LEU A 86 -2.92 8.67 1.90
C LEU A 86 -3.80 9.71 2.60
N VAL A 87 -4.88 9.24 3.21
CA VAL A 87 -5.77 10.02 4.06
C VAL A 87 -5.96 9.29 5.38
N ASN A 88 -6.36 9.97 6.43
CA ASN A 88 -6.64 9.33 7.71
C ASN A 88 -8.09 9.53 8.16
N ALA A 89 -8.65 8.51 8.78
CA ALA A 89 -9.91 8.56 9.53
C ALA A 89 -9.56 8.22 11.00
N GLY A 90 -9.24 9.24 11.78
CA GLY A 90 -8.65 9.03 13.12
C GLY A 90 -7.32 8.27 13.03
N ALA A 91 -7.19 7.19 13.79
CA ALA A 91 -5.99 6.34 13.80
C ALA A 91 -5.88 5.40 12.59
N THR A 92 -6.92 5.27 11.76
CA THR A 92 -6.91 4.38 10.60
C THR A 92 -6.39 5.14 9.38
N ASN A 93 -5.29 4.66 8.80
CA ASN A 93 -4.83 5.15 7.50
C ASN A 93 -5.69 4.56 6.39
N ILE A 94 -6.04 5.38 5.41
CA ILE A 94 -6.71 4.96 4.19
C ILE A 94 -5.78 5.23 3.03
N GLU A 95 -5.45 4.19 2.29
CA GLU A 95 -4.67 4.26 1.07
C GLU A 95 -5.59 4.20 -0.14
N ILE A 96 -5.41 5.12 -1.07
CA ILE A 96 -6.13 5.16 -2.34
C ILE A 96 -5.12 4.93 -3.46
N ILE A 97 -5.27 3.85 -4.20
CA ILE A 97 -4.34 3.41 -5.24
C ILE A 97 -4.99 3.58 -6.62
N ARG A 98 -4.28 4.25 -7.52
CA ARG A 98 -4.58 4.23 -8.95
C ARG A 98 -3.51 3.44 -9.69
N PRO A 99 -3.85 2.28 -10.31
CA PRO A 99 -2.91 1.54 -11.14
C PRO A 99 -2.64 2.32 -12.44
N VAL A 100 -1.35 2.56 -12.76
CA VAL A 100 -0.94 3.37 -13.91
C VAL A 100 -0.33 2.51 -15.01
N GLY A 101 0.70 1.73 -14.70
CA GLY A 101 1.44 0.98 -15.72
C GLY A 101 2.18 -0.24 -15.20
N GLY A 102 2.57 -1.12 -16.11
CA GLY A 102 3.32 -2.32 -15.81
C GLY A 102 2.51 -3.40 -15.09
N SER A 103 3.17 -4.15 -14.22
CA SER A 103 2.62 -5.33 -13.51
C SER A 103 1.71 -4.93 -12.35
N VAL A 104 0.60 -4.25 -12.65
CA VAL A 104 -0.38 -3.72 -11.68
C VAL A 104 -1.75 -4.40 -11.75
N ASP A 105 -1.84 -5.58 -12.34
CA ASP A 105 -3.12 -6.27 -12.57
C ASP A 105 -3.81 -6.71 -11.28
N LEU A 106 -3.05 -6.92 -10.19
CA LEU A 106 -3.59 -7.17 -8.86
C LEU A 106 -4.54 -6.03 -8.41
N TYR A 107 -4.19 -4.78 -8.71
CA TYR A 107 -5.03 -3.61 -8.42
C TYR A 107 -6.10 -3.41 -9.50
N ARG A 108 -5.71 -3.52 -10.78
CA ARG A 108 -6.57 -3.26 -11.94
C ARG A 108 -7.75 -4.22 -11.99
N GLY A 109 -7.54 -5.49 -11.63
CA GLY A 109 -8.58 -6.50 -11.55
C GLY A 109 -9.66 -6.26 -10.50
N ARG A 110 -9.44 -5.32 -9.59
CA ARG A 110 -10.40 -4.95 -8.53
C ARG A 110 -11.17 -3.64 -8.81
N LEU A 111 -10.83 -2.92 -9.88
CA LEU A 111 -11.54 -1.71 -10.27
C LEU A 111 -13.00 -2.02 -10.62
N ARG A 112 -13.91 -1.16 -10.17
CA ARG A 112 -15.33 -1.23 -10.47
C ARG A 112 -15.81 0.11 -11.02
N LYS A 113 -16.61 0.05 -12.07
CA LYS A 113 -17.15 1.24 -12.73
C LYS A 113 -18.33 1.88 -12.00
N ASP A 114 -18.96 1.16 -11.07
CA ASP A 114 -20.15 1.57 -10.34
C ASP A 114 -19.84 2.26 -9.01
N THR A 115 -18.56 2.42 -8.65
CA THR A 115 -18.14 3.10 -7.42
C THR A 115 -16.83 3.87 -7.64
N PRO A 116 -16.68 5.07 -7.05
CA PRO A 116 -15.43 5.83 -7.12
C PRO A 116 -14.25 5.14 -6.46
N ALA A 117 -14.50 4.28 -5.47
CA ALA A 117 -13.46 3.54 -4.76
C ALA A 117 -13.93 2.13 -4.45
N THR A 118 -13.08 1.13 -4.70
CA THR A 118 -13.35 -0.28 -4.37
C THR A 118 -12.37 -0.74 -3.31
N PHE A 119 -12.86 -1.35 -2.24
CA PHE A 119 -12.01 -1.93 -1.21
C PHE A 119 -11.13 -3.03 -1.80
N HIS A 120 -9.83 -2.94 -1.54
CA HIS A 120 -8.82 -3.82 -2.09
C HIS A 120 -8.16 -4.69 -1.02
N HIS A 121 -7.68 -4.10 0.06
CA HIS A 121 -6.95 -4.81 1.11
C HIS A 121 -7.12 -4.18 2.49
N ALA A 122 -6.89 -5.01 3.51
CA ALA A 122 -6.59 -4.57 4.87
C ALA A 122 -5.08 -4.72 5.09
N GLY A 123 -4.42 -3.66 5.58
CA GLY A 123 -2.97 -3.59 5.79
C GLY A 123 -2.60 -3.75 7.25
N PHE A 124 -1.62 -4.62 7.52
CA PHE A 124 -1.17 -5.00 8.85
C PHE A 124 0.34 -4.76 8.99
N ARG A 125 0.72 -4.06 10.05
CA ARG A 125 2.11 -3.82 10.36
C ARG A 125 2.73 -5.01 11.09
N VAL A 126 3.96 -5.35 10.67
CA VAL A 126 4.83 -6.33 11.34
C VAL A 126 6.18 -5.68 11.65
N ASP A 127 6.91 -6.28 12.59
CA ASP A 127 8.26 -5.84 12.97
C ASP A 127 9.35 -6.56 12.17
N ASP A 128 9.02 -7.67 11.49
CA ASP A 128 9.96 -8.52 10.75
C ASP A 128 9.22 -9.18 9.58
N PHE A 129 9.50 -8.70 8.38
CA PHE A 129 8.89 -9.21 7.14
C PHE A 129 9.42 -10.60 6.75
N ASP A 130 10.65 -10.94 7.12
CA ASP A 130 11.21 -12.26 6.83
C ASP A 130 10.54 -13.34 7.70
N GLU A 131 10.26 -13.01 8.98
CA GLU A 131 9.45 -13.87 9.85
C GLU A 131 8.02 -14.02 9.30
N ALA A 132 7.41 -12.92 8.85
CA ALA A 132 6.09 -12.92 8.21
C ALA A 132 6.06 -13.82 6.97
N SER A 133 7.05 -13.68 6.08
CA SER A 133 7.19 -14.51 4.87
C SER A 133 7.36 -15.99 5.20
N ALA A 134 8.14 -16.30 6.23
CA ALA A 134 8.28 -17.67 6.71
C ALA A 134 6.96 -18.23 7.28
N MET A 135 6.12 -17.42 7.92
CA MET A 135 4.79 -17.82 8.39
C MET A 135 3.84 -18.10 7.20
N VAL A 136 3.85 -17.24 6.19
CA VAL A 136 3.08 -17.43 4.96
C VAL A 136 3.45 -18.74 4.29
N ALA A 137 4.75 -18.97 4.07
CA ALA A 137 5.24 -20.21 3.44
C ALA A 137 4.86 -21.49 4.25
N ARG A 138 4.99 -21.44 5.58
CA ARG A 138 4.58 -22.57 6.45
C ARG A 138 3.09 -22.87 6.41
N SER A 139 2.26 -21.86 6.08
CA SER A 139 0.81 -22.07 5.91
C SER A 139 0.42 -22.70 4.57
N GLY A 140 1.41 -22.99 3.71
CA GLY A 140 1.19 -23.48 2.35
C GLY A 140 0.73 -22.42 1.36
N ARG A 141 0.84 -21.13 1.73
CA ARG A 141 0.49 -19.98 0.88
C ARG A 141 1.76 -19.33 0.31
N ALA A 142 1.54 -18.49 -0.68
CA ALA A 142 2.57 -17.61 -1.26
C ALA A 142 2.05 -16.18 -1.34
N TRP A 143 2.97 -15.22 -1.46
CA TRP A 143 2.61 -13.86 -1.79
C TRP A 143 2.13 -13.78 -3.24
N ALA A 144 0.97 -13.18 -3.48
CA ALA A 144 0.53 -12.82 -4.84
C ALA A 144 1.39 -11.70 -5.41
N GLN A 145 1.78 -10.76 -4.57
CA GLN A 145 2.73 -9.70 -4.87
C GLN A 145 3.52 -9.39 -3.61
N TYR A 146 4.83 -9.11 -3.74
CA TYR A 146 5.65 -8.60 -2.64
C TYR A 146 6.79 -7.74 -3.18
N GLY A 147 7.37 -6.92 -2.30
CA GLY A 147 8.49 -6.08 -2.72
C GLY A 147 8.94 -5.09 -1.66
N VAL A 148 9.73 -4.14 -2.14
CA VAL A 148 10.17 -2.97 -1.39
C VAL A 148 9.88 -1.73 -2.20
N SER A 149 9.24 -0.75 -1.60
CA SER A 149 8.99 0.55 -2.22
C SER A 149 8.91 1.64 -1.16
N GLY A 150 9.64 2.74 -1.33
CA GLY A 150 9.60 3.90 -0.45
C GLY A 150 9.93 3.60 1.03
N GLY A 151 10.83 2.65 1.30
CA GLY A 151 11.20 2.24 2.67
C GLY A 151 10.22 1.27 3.33
N ILE A 152 9.23 0.78 2.57
CA ILE A 152 8.25 -0.21 3.02
C ILE A 152 8.53 -1.54 2.36
N ARG A 153 8.75 -2.59 3.16
CA ARG A 153 8.69 -3.98 2.69
C ARG A 153 7.24 -4.43 2.80
N PHE A 154 6.67 -4.94 1.73
CA PHE A 154 5.27 -5.30 1.69
C PHE A 154 5.01 -6.63 0.98
N GLY A 155 3.89 -7.25 1.30
CA GLY A 155 3.41 -8.45 0.60
C GLY A 155 1.90 -8.60 0.69
N TYR A 156 1.28 -8.98 -0.42
CA TYR A 156 -0.14 -9.25 -0.54
C TYR A 156 -0.43 -10.75 -0.52
N LEU A 157 -1.26 -11.19 0.42
CA LEU A 157 -1.90 -12.49 0.40
C LEU A 157 -3.23 -12.38 -0.33
N ASP A 158 -3.42 -13.21 -1.36
CA ASP A 158 -4.73 -13.33 -1.99
C ASP A 158 -5.67 -14.16 -1.11
N LEU A 159 -6.62 -13.49 -0.49
CA LEU A 159 -7.74 -14.05 0.25
C LEU A 159 -9.07 -13.60 -0.38
N THR A 160 -9.06 -13.24 -1.65
CA THR A 160 -10.25 -12.71 -2.33
C THR A 160 -11.38 -13.76 -2.42
N ALA A 161 -11.04 -15.04 -2.52
CA ALA A 161 -12.02 -16.11 -2.52
C ALA A 161 -12.65 -16.35 -1.14
N GLU A 162 -11.89 -16.17 -0.06
CA GLU A 162 -12.34 -16.42 1.33
C GLU A 162 -12.95 -15.18 1.98
N LEU A 163 -12.32 -14.01 1.80
CA LEU A 163 -12.67 -12.78 2.49
C LEU A 163 -13.17 -11.66 1.55
N GLY A 164 -13.06 -11.86 0.24
CA GLY A 164 -13.41 -10.85 -0.75
C GLY A 164 -12.35 -9.77 -0.99
N HIS A 165 -11.20 -9.82 -0.30
CA HIS A 165 -10.13 -8.83 -0.40
C HIS A 165 -8.75 -9.45 -0.14
N PHE A 166 -7.69 -8.71 -0.45
CA PHE A 166 -6.32 -9.05 -0.09
C PHE A 166 -6.02 -8.70 1.38
N ILE A 167 -5.04 -9.38 1.95
CA ILE A 167 -4.36 -8.97 3.17
C ILE A 167 -2.97 -8.47 2.78
N GLU A 168 -2.66 -7.24 3.16
CA GLU A 168 -1.31 -6.70 3.04
C GLU A 168 -0.59 -6.80 4.37
N VAL A 169 0.68 -7.19 4.31
CA VAL A 169 1.59 -7.18 5.46
C VAL A 169 2.74 -6.24 5.15
N MET A 170 3.04 -5.32 6.09
CA MET A 170 4.04 -4.27 5.89
C MET A 170 5.03 -4.21 7.05
N GLU A 171 6.31 -4.13 6.72
CA GLU A 171 7.38 -3.67 7.60
C GLU A 171 7.80 -2.26 7.16
N LEU A 172 7.80 -1.32 8.10
CA LEU A 172 8.11 0.09 7.85
C LEU A 172 9.51 0.39 8.34
N ASP A 173 10.31 1.07 7.54
CA ASP A 173 11.50 1.72 8.04
C ASP A 173 11.15 2.91 8.96
N GLU A 174 12.17 3.51 9.60
CA GLU A 174 11.97 4.62 10.54
C GLU A 174 11.32 5.84 9.84
N ALA A 175 11.69 6.13 8.61
CA ALA A 175 11.17 7.28 7.87
C ALA A 175 9.68 7.10 7.52
N SER A 176 9.31 5.91 7.05
CA SER A 176 7.92 5.55 6.75
C SER A 176 7.06 5.49 8.01
N ALA A 177 7.56 4.91 9.10
CA ALA A 177 6.87 4.90 10.39
C ALA A 177 6.61 6.32 10.91
N ASN A 178 7.59 7.22 10.81
CA ASN A 178 7.44 8.63 11.17
C ASN A 178 6.44 9.38 10.25
N MET A 179 6.39 9.03 8.97
CA MET A 179 5.39 9.59 8.04
C MET A 179 3.97 9.22 8.48
N PHE A 180 3.69 7.95 8.73
CA PHE A 180 2.36 7.51 9.18
C PHE A 180 1.96 8.13 10.53
N ALA A 181 2.89 8.23 11.49
CA ALA A 181 2.63 8.89 12.77
C ALA A 181 2.26 10.38 12.60
N LYS A 182 2.91 11.11 11.69
CA LYS A 182 2.57 12.49 11.38
C LYS A 182 1.18 12.63 10.75
N LEU A 183 0.78 11.73 9.87
CA LEU A 183 -0.56 11.72 9.26
C LEU A 183 -1.64 11.49 10.33
N GLU A 184 -1.41 10.58 11.27
CA GLU A 184 -2.31 10.33 12.39
C GLU A 184 -2.48 11.58 13.30
N ILE A 185 -1.37 12.23 13.68
CA ILE A 185 -1.40 13.45 14.50
C ILE A 185 -2.18 14.56 13.79
N ALA A 186 -1.93 14.77 12.50
CA ALA A 186 -2.63 15.79 11.71
C ALA A 186 -4.15 15.52 11.66
N SER A 187 -4.57 14.26 11.50
CA SER A 187 -5.97 13.87 11.52
C SER A 187 -6.66 14.15 12.85
N ASN A 188 -5.99 13.89 13.98
CA ASN A 188 -6.54 14.10 15.31
C ASN A 188 -6.62 15.59 15.73
N SER A 189 -5.93 16.49 15.01
CA SER A 189 -5.93 17.93 15.34
C SER A 189 -7.04 18.74 14.66
N VAL A 190 -7.82 18.12 13.78
CA VAL A 190 -8.92 18.76 13.01
C VAL A 190 -10.30 18.43 13.59
N SER A 191 -10.39 17.61 14.63
CA SER A 191 -11.64 17.21 15.32
C SER A 191 -12.06 18.16 16.43
#